data_e9a0bafb7d2348ff9f48de096ecb5238
#
_entry.id   e9a0bafb7d2348ff9f48de096ecb5238
#
_cell.length_a   1.000
_cell.length_b   1.000
_cell.length_c   1.000
_cell.angle_alpha   90.00
_cell.angle_beta   90.00
_cell.angle_gamma   90.00
#
_symmetry.space_group_name_H-M   'P 1'
#
loop_
_entity.id
_entity.type
_entity.pdbx_description
1 polymer ?
#
loop_
_entity_poly.entity_id
_entity_poly.type
_entity_poly.pdbx_seq_one_letter_code
_entity_poly.pdbx_strand_id
1 'polypeptide(L)'
;MPAPQIDGEYLGLTEGEMERLQAQIVREFSLWADTPVCDAERIDNFYQLQQLAFLGYLMNGDEIALLPMKRQVGQPYDLRVQLVEADRVCSPDGFDRLMPCTVQGYKVHSIVQGVETDADGMVVAYWVCNHHPLGSHSTTDADGITWKRVEAYGAKTGRRNVLHVMNRERAGQRRGVPILAPVLESLK
;
A
#
# COMPACT_ATOMS: atom_id res chain seq x y z
N MET A 1 12.25 -18.20 -0.14
CA MET A 1 13.15 -17.06 0.12
C MET A 1 13.43 -16.34 -1.17
N PRO A 2 13.42 -15.01 -1.20
CA PRO A 2 13.84 -14.29 -2.40
C PRO A 2 15.34 -14.54 -2.63
N ALA A 3 15.68 -14.85 -3.88
CA ALA A 3 17.07 -14.95 -4.32
C ALA A 3 17.41 -13.64 -5.05
N PRO A 4 18.23 -12.73 -4.45
CA PRO A 4 18.60 -11.50 -5.12
C PRO A 4 19.45 -11.85 -6.34
N GLN A 5 19.04 -11.33 -7.50
CA GLN A 5 19.84 -11.40 -8.72
C GLN A 5 20.63 -10.10 -8.85
N ILE A 6 21.92 -10.15 -8.58
CA ILE A 6 22.81 -9.00 -8.66
C ILE A 6 23.71 -9.19 -9.85
N ASP A 7 23.77 -8.20 -10.72
CA ASP A 7 24.74 -8.15 -11.81
C ASP A 7 26.09 -7.68 -11.24
N GLY A 8 26.95 -8.65 -10.93
CA GLY A 8 28.27 -8.40 -10.37
C GLY A 8 29.20 -7.73 -11.36
N GLU A 9 29.09 -8.01 -12.66
CA GLU A 9 29.92 -7.42 -13.70
C GLU A 9 29.63 -5.92 -13.83
N TYR A 10 28.35 -5.53 -13.85
CA TYR A 10 27.94 -4.12 -13.88
C TYR A 10 28.43 -3.33 -12.66
N LEU A 11 28.49 -3.97 -11.49
CA LEU A 11 28.95 -3.35 -10.25
C LEU A 11 30.47 -3.45 -10.05
N GLY A 12 31.18 -4.13 -10.92
CA GLY A 12 32.64 -4.35 -10.80
C GLY A 12 33.01 -5.25 -9.60
N LEU A 13 32.10 -6.14 -9.17
CA LEU A 13 32.32 -7.05 -8.06
C LEU A 13 32.91 -8.37 -8.55
N THR A 14 33.83 -8.92 -7.76
CA THR A 14 34.28 -10.30 -7.96
C THR A 14 33.20 -11.30 -7.56
N GLU A 15 33.27 -12.53 -8.07
CA GLU A 15 32.30 -13.59 -7.75
C GLU A 15 32.17 -13.81 -6.24
N GLY A 16 33.25 -13.85 -5.50
CA GLY A 16 33.23 -14.00 -4.05
C GLY A 16 32.65 -12.81 -3.28
N GLU A 17 32.77 -11.58 -3.81
CA GLU A 17 32.12 -10.39 -3.22
C GLU A 17 30.61 -10.40 -3.51
N MET A 18 30.23 -10.83 -4.70
CA MET A 18 28.82 -10.97 -5.08
C MET A 18 28.11 -12.01 -4.20
N GLU A 19 28.71 -13.19 -4.00
CA GLU A 19 28.16 -14.23 -3.12
C GLU A 19 27.97 -13.72 -1.68
N ARG A 20 28.97 -13.02 -1.14
CA ARG A 20 28.90 -12.43 0.21
C ARG A 20 27.79 -11.40 0.32
N LEU A 21 27.67 -10.52 -0.69
CA LEU A 21 26.63 -9.50 -0.73
C LEU A 21 25.23 -10.13 -0.81
N GLN A 22 25.05 -11.12 -1.68
CA GLN A 22 23.79 -11.86 -1.80
C GLN A 22 23.42 -12.56 -0.47
N ALA A 23 24.38 -13.25 0.16
CA ALA A 23 24.16 -13.90 1.46
C ALA A 23 23.82 -12.89 2.56
N GLN A 24 24.43 -11.72 2.55
CA GLN A 24 24.11 -10.65 3.49
C GLN A 24 22.70 -10.13 3.27
N ILE A 25 22.30 -9.84 2.04
CA ILE A 25 20.95 -9.35 1.70
C ILE A 25 19.89 -10.36 2.14
N VAL A 26 20.09 -11.64 1.85
CA VAL A 26 19.17 -12.71 2.26
C VAL A 26 19.03 -12.76 3.77
N ARG A 27 20.15 -12.72 4.50
CA ARG A 27 20.15 -12.75 5.96
C ARG A 27 19.41 -11.53 6.54
N GLU A 28 19.73 -10.32 6.09
CA GLU A 28 19.11 -9.08 6.58
C GLU A 28 17.61 -9.05 6.27
N PHE A 29 17.23 -9.50 5.07
CA PHE A 29 15.82 -9.61 4.69
C PHE A 29 15.08 -10.61 5.58
N SER A 30 15.68 -11.79 5.85
CA SER A 30 15.07 -12.79 6.73
C SER A 30 14.87 -12.28 8.16
N LEU A 31 15.83 -11.55 8.71
CA LEU A 31 15.69 -10.92 10.04
C LEU A 31 14.49 -9.97 10.12
N TRP A 32 14.17 -9.31 9.03
CA TRP A 32 13.01 -8.44 8.96
C TRP A 32 11.72 -9.19 8.60
N ALA A 33 11.76 -10.11 7.62
CA ALA A 33 10.60 -10.74 7.03
C ALA A 33 10.02 -11.88 7.86
N ASP A 34 10.88 -12.66 8.56
CA ASP A 34 10.46 -13.86 9.31
C ASP A 34 9.83 -13.50 10.68
N THR A 35 9.88 -12.23 11.06
CA THR A 35 9.37 -11.74 12.33
C THR A 35 8.23 -10.73 12.16
N PRO A 36 7.33 -10.57 13.15
CA PRO A 36 6.27 -9.55 13.10
C PRO A 36 6.79 -8.10 13.14
N VAL A 37 8.09 -7.90 13.17
CA VAL A 37 8.70 -6.56 13.12
C VAL A 37 8.40 -5.84 11.80
N CYS A 38 8.25 -6.58 10.71
CA CYS A 38 7.87 -6.04 9.41
C CYS A 38 6.45 -5.47 9.35
N ASP A 39 5.55 -5.95 10.22
CA ASP A 39 4.17 -5.51 10.30
C ASP A 39 4.04 -4.26 11.18
N ALA A 40 3.25 -3.29 10.72
CA ALA A 40 2.94 -2.08 11.48
C ALA A 40 2.05 -2.36 12.70
N GLU A 41 1.25 -3.43 12.66
CA GLU A 41 0.37 -3.92 13.73
C GLU A 41 1.05 -4.96 14.62
N ARG A 42 2.18 -5.53 14.17
CA ARG A 42 2.98 -6.53 14.85
C ARG A 42 2.29 -7.85 15.14
N ILE A 43 1.44 -8.24 14.23
CA ILE A 43 0.68 -9.49 14.31
C ILE A 43 1.32 -10.53 13.41
N ASP A 44 1.58 -10.18 12.14
CA ASP A 44 1.98 -11.11 11.11
C ASP A 44 3.42 -10.91 10.65
N ASN A 45 4.04 -11.98 10.17
CA ASN A 45 5.28 -11.89 9.43
C ASN A 45 5.03 -11.48 7.96
N PHE A 46 6.08 -11.19 7.21
CA PHE A 46 5.96 -10.72 5.84
C PHE A 46 5.21 -11.69 4.92
N TYR A 47 5.37 -12.99 5.11
CA TYR A 47 4.73 -14.01 4.27
C TYR A 47 3.24 -14.15 4.58
N GLN A 48 2.86 -14.00 5.84
CA GLN A 48 1.45 -13.94 6.26
C GLN A 48 0.77 -12.66 5.72
N LEU A 49 1.47 -11.51 5.78
CA LEU A 49 0.98 -10.28 5.13
C LEU A 49 0.79 -10.45 3.63
N GLN A 50 1.69 -11.17 2.93
CA GLN A 50 1.50 -11.46 1.51
C GLN A 50 0.28 -12.35 1.23
N GLN A 51 0.03 -13.35 2.08
CA GLN A 51 -1.16 -14.20 1.97
C GLN A 51 -2.43 -13.38 2.18
N LEU A 52 -2.45 -12.51 3.20
CA LEU A 52 -3.57 -11.64 3.50
C LEU A 52 -3.81 -10.63 2.36
N ALA A 53 -2.75 -10.02 1.84
CA ALA A 53 -2.82 -9.11 0.69
C ALA A 53 -3.34 -9.80 -0.58
N PHE A 54 -2.91 -11.03 -0.82
CA PHE A 54 -3.41 -11.81 -1.95
C PHE A 54 -4.90 -12.15 -1.81
N LEU A 55 -5.34 -12.50 -0.60
CA LEU A 55 -6.76 -12.74 -0.32
C LEU A 55 -7.58 -11.46 -0.54
N GLY A 56 -7.13 -10.31 -0.02
CA GLY A 56 -7.74 -9.00 -0.23
C GLY A 56 -7.85 -8.66 -1.72
N TYR A 57 -6.79 -8.87 -2.49
CA TYR A 57 -6.79 -8.69 -3.94
C TYR A 57 -7.84 -9.58 -4.64
N LEU A 58 -7.98 -10.85 -4.27
CA LEU A 58 -8.97 -11.76 -4.87
C LEU A 58 -10.41 -11.32 -4.55
N MET A 59 -10.65 -10.88 -3.31
CA MET A 59 -11.99 -10.54 -2.82
C MET A 59 -12.45 -9.14 -3.28
N ASN A 60 -11.55 -8.15 -3.20
CA ASN A 60 -11.87 -6.74 -3.43
C ASN A 60 -11.43 -6.26 -4.82
N GLY A 61 -10.56 -7.02 -5.51
CA GLY A 61 -9.96 -6.66 -6.79
C GLY A 61 -8.68 -5.83 -6.66
N ASP A 62 -8.46 -5.22 -5.52
CA ASP A 62 -7.22 -4.54 -5.16
C ASP A 62 -6.88 -4.69 -3.67
N GLU A 63 -5.62 -4.43 -3.36
CA GLU A 63 -5.12 -4.37 -1.99
C GLU A 63 -4.14 -3.21 -1.86
N ILE A 64 -4.17 -2.54 -0.73
CA ILE A 64 -3.37 -1.36 -0.48
C ILE A 64 -2.50 -1.57 0.74
N ALA A 65 -1.19 -1.44 0.55
CA ALA A 65 -0.22 -1.50 1.64
C ALA A 65 0.49 -0.15 1.79
N LEU A 66 0.45 0.40 2.99
CA LEU A 66 1.25 1.55 3.36
C LEU A 66 2.62 1.08 3.84
N LEU A 67 3.65 1.88 3.58
CA LEU A 67 5.04 1.61 3.93
C LEU A 67 5.58 2.65 4.93
N PRO A 68 5.03 2.70 6.17
CA PRO A 68 5.49 3.68 7.15
C PRO A 68 6.90 3.34 7.66
N MET A 69 7.71 4.38 7.83
CA MET A 69 8.99 4.28 8.53
C MET A 69 8.76 4.59 10.01
N LYS A 70 8.85 3.56 10.86
CA LYS A 70 8.63 3.68 12.32
C LYS A 70 9.88 3.25 13.07
N ARG A 71 10.66 4.23 13.53
CA ARG A 71 11.82 3.95 14.37
C ARG A 71 11.40 3.37 15.73
N GLN A 72 12.10 2.33 16.15
CA GLN A 72 11.89 1.70 17.44
C GLN A 72 13.22 1.28 18.06
N VAL A 73 13.34 1.52 19.37
CA VAL A 73 14.52 1.13 20.13
C VAL A 73 14.69 -0.39 20.09
N GLY A 74 15.90 -0.84 19.82
CA GLY A 74 16.24 -2.27 19.74
C GLY A 74 15.87 -2.94 18.42
N GLN A 75 15.35 -2.21 17.44
CA GLN A 75 15.04 -2.72 16.10
C GLN A 75 15.95 -2.09 15.06
N PRO A 76 16.64 -2.91 14.23
CA PRO A 76 17.54 -2.38 13.19
C PRO A 76 16.83 -1.82 11.97
N TYR A 77 15.57 -2.22 11.75
CA TYR A 77 14.80 -1.82 10.56
C TYR A 77 13.60 -0.96 10.94
N ASP A 78 13.46 0.18 10.26
CA ASP A 78 12.36 1.13 10.48
C ASP A 78 11.17 0.88 9.54
N LEU A 79 11.39 0.20 8.41
CA LEU A 79 10.34 -0.09 7.44
C LEU A 79 9.31 -1.05 8.04
N ARG A 80 8.03 -0.66 7.88
CA ARG A 80 6.87 -1.51 8.21
C ARG A 80 5.94 -1.61 7.01
N VAL A 81 5.19 -2.68 6.96
CA VAL A 81 4.07 -2.86 6.04
C VAL A 81 2.78 -2.74 6.84
N GLN A 82 1.86 -1.95 6.37
CA GLN A 82 0.52 -1.83 6.94
C GLN A 82 -0.49 -2.09 5.85
N LEU A 83 -1.18 -3.21 5.91
CA LEU A 83 -2.31 -3.48 5.02
C LEU A 83 -3.49 -2.59 5.42
N VAL A 84 -4.21 -2.10 4.44
CA VAL A 84 -5.40 -1.27 4.63
C VAL A 84 -6.53 -1.86 3.82
N GLU A 85 -7.62 -2.20 4.49
CA GLU A 85 -8.82 -2.68 3.80
C GLU A 85 -9.18 -1.76 2.62
N ALA A 86 -9.46 -2.35 1.48
CA ALA A 86 -9.72 -1.62 0.23
C ALA A 86 -10.83 -0.57 0.38
N ASP A 87 -11.87 -0.86 1.17
CA ASP A 87 -13.01 0.03 1.42
C ASP A 87 -12.64 1.26 2.26
N ARG A 88 -11.57 1.19 3.05
CA ARG A 88 -11.06 2.34 3.82
C ARG A 88 -10.33 3.34 2.93
N VAL A 89 -9.90 2.95 1.75
CA VAL A 89 -9.39 3.89 0.74
C VAL A 89 -10.57 4.38 -0.08
N CYS A 90 -11.14 5.50 0.34
CA CYS A 90 -12.36 6.07 -0.23
C CYS A 90 -12.25 7.60 -0.28
N SER A 91 -13.05 8.20 -1.15
CA SER A 91 -13.09 9.65 -1.29
C SER A 91 -13.63 10.32 -0.03
N PRO A 92 -13.01 11.43 0.45
CA PRO A 92 -13.49 12.16 1.60
C PRO A 92 -14.96 12.53 1.45
N ASP A 93 -15.71 12.38 2.53
CA ASP A 93 -17.16 12.63 2.62
C ASP A 93 -17.99 11.74 1.66
N GLY A 94 -17.39 10.67 1.10
CA GLY A 94 -18.06 9.74 0.18
C GLY A 94 -18.25 10.27 -1.24
N PHE A 95 -17.69 11.42 -1.60
CA PHE A 95 -17.86 12.03 -2.91
C PHE A 95 -16.58 12.10 -3.73
N ASP A 96 -16.63 11.58 -4.94
CA ASP A 96 -15.55 11.76 -5.91
C ASP A 96 -15.45 13.20 -6.38
N ARG A 97 -14.23 13.65 -6.64
CA ARG A 97 -13.92 15.01 -7.14
C ARG A 97 -13.27 14.88 -8.52
N LEU A 98 -14.00 15.27 -9.54
CA LEU A 98 -13.54 15.16 -10.93
C LEU A 98 -12.95 16.46 -11.48
N MET A 99 -12.95 17.53 -10.68
CA MET A 99 -12.44 18.85 -11.05
C MET A 99 -11.53 19.39 -9.93
N PRO A 100 -10.58 20.27 -10.27
CA PRO A 100 -9.71 20.89 -9.27
C PRO A 100 -10.49 21.55 -8.14
N CYS A 101 -10.14 21.20 -6.92
CA CYS A 101 -10.80 21.73 -5.71
C CYS A 101 -9.82 21.72 -4.53
N THR A 102 -10.29 22.18 -3.37
CA THR A 102 -9.55 22.09 -2.12
C THR A 102 -10.25 21.13 -1.16
N VAL A 103 -9.52 20.13 -0.70
CA VAL A 103 -10.00 19.12 0.27
C VAL A 103 -9.09 19.11 1.47
N GLN A 104 -9.61 19.36 2.66
CA GLN A 104 -8.84 19.43 3.92
C GLN A 104 -7.56 20.30 3.82
N GLY A 105 -7.63 21.42 3.08
CA GLY A 105 -6.50 22.34 2.86
C GLY A 105 -5.54 21.95 1.73
N TYR A 106 -5.68 20.77 1.14
CA TYR A 106 -4.88 20.34 -0.01
C TYR A 106 -5.54 20.77 -1.33
N LYS A 107 -4.74 21.32 -2.23
CA LYS A 107 -5.17 21.56 -3.62
C LYS A 107 -5.06 20.24 -4.37
N VAL A 108 -6.17 19.69 -4.80
CA VAL A 108 -6.25 18.42 -5.52
C VAL A 108 -6.78 18.67 -6.94
N HIS A 109 -6.31 17.89 -7.92
CA HIS A 109 -6.84 17.95 -9.28
C HIS A 109 -8.08 17.06 -9.42
N SER A 110 -7.95 15.79 -9.03
CA SER A 110 -9.11 14.90 -8.94
C SER A 110 -8.91 13.83 -7.85
N ILE A 111 -10.02 13.35 -7.28
CA ILE A 111 -10.05 12.19 -6.37
C ILE A 111 -11.16 11.27 -6.86
N VAL A 112 -10.82 10.03 -7.16
CA VAL A 112 -11.78 8.99 -7.56
C VAL A 112 -11.57 7.77 -6.68
N GLN A 113 -12.61 7.39 -5.93
CA GLN A 113 -12.57 6.24 -5.01
C GLN A 113 -11.34 6.25 -4.07
N GLY A 114 -11.00 7.43 -3.54
CA GLY A 114 -9.87 7.61 -2.63
C GLY A 114 -8.50 7.74 -3.30
N VAL A 115 -8.40 7.59 -4.61
CA VAL A 115 -7.15 7.78 -5.36
C VAL A 115 -7.08 9.18 -5.93
N GLU A 116 -6.11 9.96 -5.47
CA GLU A 116 -5.85 11.32 -5.95
C GLU A 116 -4.89 11.32 -7.12
N THR A 117 -5.21 12.07 -8.16
CA THR A 117 -4.34 12.24 -9.34
C THR A 117 -4.09 13.71 -9.65
N ASP A 118 -2.97 13.96 -10.31
CA ASP A 118 -2.66 15.26 -10.89
C ASP A 118 -3.36 15.47 -12.27
N ALA A 119 -3.01 16.56 -12.94
CA ALA A 119 -3.57 16.94 -14.24
C ALA A 119 -3.25 15.92 -15.35
N ASP A 120 -2.13 15.23 -15.26
CA ASP A 120 -1.67 14.24 -16.24
C ASP A 120 -2.20 12.82 -15.91
N GLY A 121 -2.92 12.68 -14.80
CA GLY A 121 -3.48 11.42 -14.33
C GLY A 121 -2.50 10.55 -13.54
N MET A 122 -1.35 11.09 -13.13
CA MET A 122 -0.42 10.41 -12.23
C MET A 122 -1.02 10.34 -10.83
N VAL A 123 -0.90 9.19 -10.18
CA VAL A 123 -1.34 9.02 -8.79
C VAL A 123 -0.37 9.74 -7.87
N VAL A 124 -0.87 10.72 -7.12
CA VAL A 124 -0.08 11.54 -6.19
C VAL A 124 -0.34 11.23 -4.73
N ALA A 125 -1.54 10.78 -4.38
CA ALA A 125 -1.89 10.43 -3.00
C ALA A 125 -3.06 9.45 -2.93
N TYR A 126 -3.24 8.89 -1.74
CA TYR A 126 -4.38 8.06 -1.36
C TYR A 126 -5.05 8.66 -0.13
N TRP A 127 -6.38 8.64 -0.11
CA TRP A 127 -7.20 9.10 1.00
C TRP A 127 -7.69 7.90 1.80
N VAL A 128 -7.20 7.76 3.01
CA VAL A 128 -7.46 6.63 3.90
C VAL A 128 -8.37 7.07 5.03
N CYS A 129 -9.53 6.45 5.12
CA CYS A 129 -10.47 6.66 6.23
C CYS A 129 -9.97 5.95 7.51
N ASN A 130 -10.15 6.58 8.66
CA ASN A 130 -9.78 5.99 9.96
C ASN A 130 -10.67 4.79 10.34
N HIS A 131 -11.90 4.72 9.83
CA HIS A 131 -12.86 3.65 10.04
C HIS A 131 -13.31 3.02 8.74
N HIS A 132 -13.86 1.80 8.81
CA HIS A 132 -14.54 1.19 7.66
C HIS A 132 -15.79 2.03 7.33
N PRO A 133 -15.99 2.49 6.08
CA PRO A 133 -17.05 3.45 5.74
C PRO A 133 -18.47 2.93 5.98
N LEU A 134 -18.67 1.61 5.98
CA LEU A 134 -19.96 0.96 6.28
C LEU A 134 -20.00 0.37 7.69
N GLY A 135 -18.96 0.62 8.51
CA GLY A 135 -18.92 0.16 9.89
C GLY A 135 -19.97 0.86 10.76
N SER A 136 -20.45 0.16 11.81
CA SER A 136 -21.29 0.78 12.83
C SER A 136 -20.42 1.72 13.65
N HIS A 137 -20.52 3.01 13.38
CA HIS A 137 -19.83 4.03 14.17
C HIS A 137 -20.74 4.47 15.31
N SER A 138 -20.23 4.40 16.53
CA SER A 138 -20.90 5.04 17.67
C SER A 138 -20.83 6.57 17.45
N THR A 139 -21.97 7.22 17.53
CA THR A 139 -22.05 8.69 17.52
C THR A 139 -21.31 9.34 18.70
N THR A 140 -20.78 8.51 19.62
CA THR A 140 -20.01 8.92 20.80
C THR A 140 -18.50 8.84 20.58
N ASP A 141 -18.01 8.35 19.42
CA ASP A 141 -16.58 8.34 19.12
C ASP A 141 -16.11 9.80 18.96
N ALA A 142 -15.28 10.24 19.92
CA ALA A 142 -14.80 11.62 20.01
C ALA A 142 -14.03 12.08 18.76
N ASP A 143 -13.49 11.13 18.00
CA ASP A 143 -12.65 11.40 16.82
C ASP A 143 -13.42 11.47 15.49
N GLY A 144 -14.69 11.03 15.46
CA GLY A 144 -15.52 11.03 14.26
C GLY A 144 -14.89 10.29 13.07
N ILE A 145 -15.52 10.39 11.90
CA ILE A 145 -14.97 9.87 10.64
C ILE A 145 -14.01 10.89 10.06
N THR A 146 -12.75 10.49 9.90
CA THR A 146 -11.69 11.35 9.36
C THR A 146 -10.93 10.65 8.24
N TRP A 147 -10.37 11.42 7.32
CA TRP A 147 -9.52 10.92 6.24
C TRP A 147 -8.11 11.45 6.40
N LYS A 148 -7.15 10.56 6.19
CA LYS A 148 -5.74 10.90 6.12
C LYS A 148 -5.28 10.84 4.68
N ARG A 149 -4.74 11.94 4.17
CA ARG A 149 -4.06 11.96 2.88
C ARG A 149 -2.66 11.36 3.02
N VAL A 150 -2.37 10.30 2.27
CA VAL A 150 -1.07 9.63 2.23
C VAL A 150 -0.46 9.82 0.85
N GLU A 151 0.67 10.51 0.76
CA GLU A 151 1.38 10.71 -0.49
C GLU A 151 1.86 9.37 -1.06
N ALA A 152 1.66 9.15 -2.36
CA ALA A 152 2.08 7.92 -3.03
C ALA A 152 3.60 7.73 -2.98
N TYR A 153 4.34 8.84 -3.02
CA TYR A 153 5.80 8.87 -2.99
C TYR A 153 6.31 9.89 -1.98
N GLY A 154 7.42 9.59 -1.36
CA GLY A 154 8.09 10.51 -0.44
C GLY A 154 8.70 11.70 -1.19
N ALA A 155 8.29 12.93 -0.81
CA ALA A 155 8.70 14.16 -1.47
C ALA A 155 10.23 14.37 -1.52
N LYS A 156 10.96 13.86 -0.51
CA LYS A 156 12.43 13.99 -0.44
C LYS A 156 13.19 12.82 -1.06
N THR A 157 12.61 11.63 -1.04
CA THR A 157 13.33 10.40 -1.37
C THR A 157 12.86 9.78 -2.70
N GLY A 158 11.70 10.18 -3.21
CA GLY A 158 11.06 9.54 -4.35
C GLY A 158 10.62 8.08 -4.09
N ARG A 159 10.83 7.55 -2.89
CA ARG A 159 10.46 6.18 -2.56
C ARG A 159 8.95 6.04 -2.41
N ARG A 160 8.42 4.89 -2.76
CA ARG A 160 6.99 4.60 -2.58
C ARG A 160 6.62 4.57 -1.10
N ASN A 161 5.55 5.28 -0.75
CA ASN A 161 4.90 5.19 0.56
C ASN A 161 3.68 4.26 0.52
N VAL A 162 3.15 4.00 -0.68
CA VAL A 162 1.96 3.17 -0.89
C VAL A 162 2.23 2.17 -2.01
N LEU A 163 1.95 0.91 -1.74
CA LEU A 163 1.85 -0.13 -2.77
C LEU A 163 0.37 -0.37 -3.02
N HIS A 164 -0.07 -0.17 -4.25
CA HIS A 164 -1.40 -0.48 -4.71
C HIS A 164 -1.30 -1.70 -5.64
N VAL A 165 -1.75 -2.84 -5.16
CA VAL A 165 -1.73 -4.11 -5.87
C VAL A 165 -3.07 -4.29 -6.54
N MET A 166 -3.13 -4.20 -7.87
CA MET A 166 -4.33 -4.43 -8.65
C MET A 166 -4.00 -4.88 -10.07
N ASN A 167 -4.95 -5.53 -10.73
CA ASN A 167 -4.89 -5.78 -12.16
C ASN A 167 -5.64 -4.67 -12.91
N ARG A 168 -4.92 -3.93 -13.77
CA ARG A 168 -5.52 -2.86 -14.60
C ARG A 168 -5.99 -3.44 -15.92
N GLU A 169 -7.26 -3.32 -16.19
CA GLU A 169 -7.88 -3.73 -17.46
C GLU A 169 -8.12 -2.54 -18.40
N ARG A 170 -8.13 -1.30 -17.84
CA ARG A 170 -8.38 -0.06 -18.60
C ARG A 170 -7.42 1.05 -18.16
N ALA A 171 -7.00 1.89 -19.09
CA ALA A 171 -6.05 2.98 -18.84
C ALA A 171 -6.48 3.93 -17.71
N GLY A 172 -7.76 4.30 -17.64
CA GLY A 172 -8.32 5.21 -16.63
C GLY A 172 -8.72 4.54 -15.30
N GLN A 173 -8.54 3.22 -15.17
CA GLN A 173 -8.95 2.48 -13.97
C GLN A 173 -8.09 2.89 -12.77
N ARG A 174 -8.76 3.25 -11.67
CA ARG A 174 -8.10 3.68 -10.42
C ARG A 174 -8.20 2.66 -9.30
N ARG A 175 -9.17 1.75 -9.36
CA ARG A 175 -9.38 0.67 -8.39
C ARG A 175 -9.50 -0.66 -9.10
N GLY A 176 -9.15 -1.73 -8.40
CA GLY A 176 -9.29 -3.10 -8.92
C GLY A 176 -10.74 -3.54 -9.04
N VAL A 177 -10.95 -4.63 -9.78
CA VAL A 177 -12.24 -5.33 -9.88
C VAL A 177 -12.04 -6.74 -9.37
N PRO A 178 -12.90 -7.24 -8.46
CA PRO A 178 -12.79 -8.60 -7.95
C PRO A 178 -12.77 -9.64 -9.07
N ILE A 179 -11.90 -10.62 -8.98
CA ILE A 179 -11.77 -11.67 -10.01
C ILE A 179 -13.09 -12.43 -10.20
N LEU A 180 -13.88 -12.57 -9.14
CA LEU A 180 -15.16 -13.28 -9.20
C LEU A 180 -16.32 -12.41 -9.71
N ALA A 181 -16.16 -11.09 -9.83
CA ALA A 181 -17.23 -10.20 -10.26
C ALA A 181 -17.88 -10.58 -11.59
N PRO A 182 -17.13 -10.97 -12.66
CA PRO A 182 -17.73 -11.38 -13.94
C PRO A 182 -18.50 -12.71 -13.88
N VAL A 183 -18.24 -13.55 -12.88
CA VAL A 183 -18.83 -14.90 -12.77
C VAL A 183 -20.08 -14.91 -11.88
N LEU A 184 -20.30 -13.86 -11.06
CA LEU A 184 -21.41 -13.82 -10.11
C LEU A 184 -22.79 -13.90 -10.79
N GLU A 185 -22.94 -13.30 -11.97
CA GLU A 185 -24.20 -13.38 -12.73
C GLU A 185 -24.48 -14.79 -13.27
N SER A 186 -23.41 -15.54 -13.58
CA SER A 186 -23.53 -16.92 -14.08
C SER A 186 -23.79 -17.94 -12.98
N LEU A 187 -23.63 -17.56 -11.71
CA LEU A 187 -23.84 -18.43 -10.55
C LEU A 187 -25.25 -18.30 -9.95
N LYS A 188 -26.10 -17.42 -10.48
CA LYS A 188 -27.52 -17.30 -10.16
C LYS A 188 -28.37 -18.28 -10.97
#